data_c2be22bf6fd4204eaf0f93a8d042ee7d
#
_entry.id   c2be22bf6fd4204eaf0f93a8d042ee7d
#
_cell.length_a   1.000
_cell.length_b   1.000
_cell.length_c   1.000
_cell.angle_alpha   90.00
_cell.angle_beta   90.00
_cell.angle_gamma   90.00
#
_symmetry.space_group_name_H-M   'P 1'
#
loop_
_entity.id
_entity.type
_entity.pdbx_description
1 polymer ?
#
loop_
_entity_poly.entity_id
_entity_poly.type
_entity_poly.pdbx_seq_one_letter_code
_entity_poly.pdbx_strand_id
1 'polypeptide(L)'
;LGFVLTGVGLPLLGVVAMGYSSCKDVEELASRVHPIYGLIYTIALYLSIGPMFATPRTGTVAYEIAIKPFAEGLHMNMEPIFLAIFFGVSLWLSISPHKLVNRIGNILTPALLLVILLLIVKSFITPIGGYPLPQPTYSDAPTAVLQGFLDGYNTMDALASVVFAILVIDFVRLSGA
;
A
#
# COMPACT_ATOMS: atom_id res chain seq x y z
N LEU A 1 14.99 -7.88 -9.59
CA LEU A 1 15.53 -8.52 -8.38
C LEU A 1 15.50 -7.56 -7.18
N GLY A 2 16.08 -6.36 -7.27
CA GLY A 2 16.12 -5.38 -6.17
C GLY A 2 14.74 -5.05 -5.61
N PHE A 3 13.77 -4.77 -6.46
CA PHE A 3 12.38 -4.48 -6.08
C PHE A 3 11.72 -5.65 -5.31
N VAL A 4 11.94 -6.88 -5.75
CA VAL A 4 11.38 -8.07 -5.09
C VAL A 4 11.93 -8.26 -3.69
N LEU A 5 13.23 -7.95 -3.49
CA LEU A 5 13.86 -8.05 -2.17
C LEU A 5 13.19 -7.12 -1.14
N THR A 6 12.91 -5.89 -1.51
CA THR A 6 12.35 -4.89 -0.58
C THR A 6 10.82 -4.83 -0.63
N GLY A 7 10.22 -4.87 -1.81
CA GLY A 7 8.76 -4.78 -1.95
C GLY A 7 8.01 -6.06 -1.58
N VAL A 8 8.67 -7.21 -1.59
CA VAL A 8 8.07 -8.49 -1.21
C VAL A 8 8.78 -9.14 -0.02
N GLY A 9 10.11 -9.17 -0.05
CA GLY A 9 10.92 -9.85 0.98
C GLY A 9 10.76 -9.21 2.35
N LEU A 10 10.88 -7.89 2.46
CA LEU A 10 10.71 -7.19 3.75
C LEU A 10 9.30 -7.31 4.32
N PRO A 11 8.21 -7.11 3.55
CA PRO A 11 6.86 -7.37 4.04
C PRO A 11 6.66 -8.79 4.53
N LEU A 12 7.16 -9.77 3.80
CA LEU A 12 7.06 -11.18 4.18
C LEU A 12 7.78 -11.46 5.50
N LEU A 13 8.98 -10.91 5.68
CA LEU A 13 9.71 -10.99 6.95
C LEU A 13 8.94 -10.33 8.10
N GLY A 14 8.27 -9.20 7.85
CA GLY A 14 7.41 -8.53 8.82
C GLY A 14 6.26 -9.42 9.28
N VAL A 15 5.55 -10.04 8.35
CA VAL A 15 4.45 -10.96 8.65
C VAL A 15 4.94 -12.19 9.42
N VAL A 16 6.05 -12.79 9.00
CA VAL A 16 6.63 -13.97 9.68
C VAL A 16 7.09 -13.60 11.09
N ALA A 17 7.73 -12.44 11.27
CA ALA A 17 8.17 -11.97 12.57
C ALA A 17 6.99 -11.77 13.53
N MET A 18 5.89 -11.19 13.05
CA MET A 18 4.68 -11.02 13.85
C MET A 18 4.03 -12.37 14.19
N GLY A 19 3.94 -13.29 13.24
CA GLY A 19 3.40 -14.63 13.47
C GLY A 19 4.21 -15.44 14.49
N TYR A 20 5.54 -15.31 14.43
CA TYR A 20 6.45 -16.04 15.35
C TYR A 20 6.53 -15.41 16.74
N SER A 21 6.41 -14.09 16.82
CA SER A 21 6.56 -13.36 18.10
C SER A 21 5.44 -13.61 19.09
N SER A 22 4.29 -14.10 18.64
CA SER A 22 3.06 -14.27 19.44
C SER A 22 2.60 -13.00 20.15
N CYS A 23 3.07 -11.83 19.69
CA CYS A 23 2.64 -10.54 20.22
C CYS A 23 1.24 -10.19 19.71
N LYS A 24 0.46 -9.50 20.53
CA LYS A 24 -0.87 -9.04 20.17
C LYS A 24 -0.84 -7.78 19.32
N ASP A 25 0.16 -6.94 19.57
CA ASP A 25 0.29 -5.63 18.96
C ASP A 25 1.74 -5.32 18.60
N VAL A 26 1.92 -4.35 17.69
CA VAL A 26 3.24 -3.81 17.34
C VAL A 26 3.89 -3.14 18.54
N GLU A 27 3.08 -2.53 19.42
CA GLU A 27 3.53 -1.91 20.66
C GLU A 27 4.15 -2.95 21.60
N GLU A 28 3.49 -4.10 21.77
CA GLU A 28 4.01 -5.20 22.60
C GLU A 28 5.35 -5.73 22.06
N LEU A 29 5.45 -5.87 20.72
CA LEU A 29 6.70 -6.30 20.08
C LEU A 29 7.82 -5.29 20.32
N ALA A 30 7.58 -4.01 20.11
CA ALA A 30 8.55 -2.95 20.29
C ALA A 30 8.89 -2.71 21.78
N SER A 31 7.92 -2.91 22.68
CA SER A 31 8.09 -2.76 24.14
C SER A 31 8.99 -3.82 24.75
N ARG A 32 9.27 -4.92 24.04
CA ARG A 32 10.28 -5.92 24.48
C ARG A 32 11.68 -5.32 24.60
N VAL A 33 11.97 -4.26 23.85
CA VAL A 33 13.23 -3.52 23.97
C VAL A 33 13.18 -2.56 25.17
N HIS A 34 12.17 -1.70 25.19
CA HIS A 34 11.89 -0.75 26.27
C HIS A 34 10.46 -0.20 26.15
N PRO A 35 9.70 -0.03 27.24
CA PRO A 35 8.30 0.43 27.17
C PRO A 35 8.13 1.79 26.48
N ILE A 36 9.01 2.76 26.77
CA ILE A 36 8.98 4.10 26.14
C ILE A 36 9.28 3.99 24.65
N TYR A 37 10.20 3.11 24.24
CA TYR A 37 10.51 2.87 22.83
C TYR A 37 9.29 2.30 22.10
N GLY A 38 8.59 1.34 22.71
CA GLY A 38 7.38 0.77 22.16
C GLY A 38 6.31 1.82 21.87
N LEU A 39 6.05 2.68 22.82
CA LEU A 39 5.08 3.77 22.69
C LEU A 39 5.46 4.75 21.58
N ILE A 40 6.69 5.27 21.59
CA ILE A 40 7.17 6.25 20.60
C ILE A 40 7.15 5.63 19.20
N TYR A 41 7.65 4.39 19.06
CA TYR A 41 7.66 3.68 17.78
C TYR A 41 6.25 3.48 17.22
N THR A 42 5.32 3.05 18.04
CA THR A 42 3.93 2.82 17.65
C THR A 42 3.24 4.11 17.23
N ILE A 43 3.42 5.19 17.99
CA ILE A 43 2.88 6.51 17.62
C ILE A 43 3.47 6.97 16.27
N ALA A 44 4.78 6.89 16.09
CA ALA A 44 5.46 7.29 14.87
C ALA A 44 4.99 6.45 13.67
N LEU A 45 4.82 5.14 13.86
CA LEU A 45 4.34 4.20 12.85
C LEU A 45 2.92 4.56 12.38
N TYR A 46 1.98 4.71 13.32
CA TYR A 46 0.59 5.03 12.99
C TYR A 46 0.43 6.43 12.40
N LEU A 47 1.21 7.41 12.85
CA LEU A 47 1.22 8.75 12.25
C LEU A 47 1.76 8.71 10.82
N SER A 48 2.81 7.93 10.57
CA SER A 48 3.40 7.79 9.23
C SER A 48 2.46 7.09 8.25
N ILE A 49 1.84 5.99 8.66
CA ILE A 49 0.89 5.25 7.81
C ILE A 49 -0.41 6.03 7.63
N GLY A 50 -0.86 6.71 8.68
CA GLY A 50 -2.11 7.47 8.68
C GLY A 50 -1.96 8.87 8.07
N PRO A 51 -2.11 9.93 8.89
CA PRO A 51 -2.35 11.28 8.40
C PRO A 51 -1.13 11.95 7.77
N MET A 52 0.11 11.54 8.07
CA MET A 52 1.29 12.29 7.65
C MET A 52 1.79 11.92 6.25
N PHE A 53 1.75 10.64 5.87
CA PHE A 53 2.37 10.20 4.61
C PHE A 53 1.45 9.35 3.73
N ALA A 54 1.03 8.17 4.18
CA ALA A 54 0.40 7.21 3.28
C ALA A 54 -1.00 7.68 2.84
N THR A 55 -1.81 8.19 3.76
CA THR A 55 -3.17 8.64 3.42
C THR A 55 -3.20 9.81 2.45
N PRO A 56 -2.47 10.93 2.67
CA PRO A 56 -2.40 12.01 1.69
C PRO A 56 -1.86 11.56 0.34
N ARG A 57 -0.79 10.76 0.33
CA ARG A 57 -0.18 10.25 -0.89
C ARG A 57 -1.15 9.39 -1.71
N THR A 58 -1.98 8.58 -1.06
CA THR A 58 -2.96 7.75 -1.77
C THR A 58 -3.96 8.59 -2.55
N GLY A 59 -4.44 9.69 -1.97
CA GLY A 59 -5.35 10.61 -2.63
C GLY A 59 -4.71 11.33 -3.81
N THR A 60 -3.50 11.85 -3.65
CA THR A 60 -2.79 12.58 -4.73
C THR A 60 -2.41 11.65 -5.88
N VAL A 61 -1.92 10.45 -5.60
CA VAL A 61 -1.61 9.45 -6.63
C VAL A 61 -2.88 9.00 -7.36
N ALA A 62 -3.98 8.80 -6.65
CA ALA A 62 -5.26 8.48 -7.28
C ALA A 62 -5.74 9.60 -8.22
N TYR A 63 -5.56 10.86 -7.83
CA TYR A 63 -5.85 12.01 -8.69
C TYR A 63 -4.96 12.04 -9.93
N GLU A 64 -3.65 11.86 -9.76
CA GLU A 64 -2.69 11.90 -10.87
C GLU A 64 -2.94 10.84 -11.93
N ILE A 65 -3.34 9.64 -11.49
CA ILE A 65 -3.59 8.52 -12.42
C ILE A 65 -4.99 8.58 -13.04
N ALA A 66 -6.01 8.91 -12.23
CA ALA A 66 -7.40 8.79 -12.67
C ALA A 66 -7.96 10.05 -13.33
N ILE A 67 -7.57 11.24 -12.88
CA ILE A 67 -8.22 12.50 -13.29
C ILE A 67 -7.30 13.38 -14.14
N LYS A 68 -6.03 13.50 -13.74
CA LYS A 68 -5.08 14.42 -14.39
C LYS A 68 -4.98 14.22 -15.92
N PRO A 69 -4.93 12.99 -16.48
CA PRO A 69 -4.86 12.79 -17.93
C PRO A 69 -6.10 13.32 -18.68
N PHE A 70 -7.24 13.40 -18.00
CA PHE A 70 -8.49 13.89 -18.58
C PHE A 70 -8.74 15.37 -18.27
N ALA A 71 -8.05 15.92 -17.28
CA ALA A 71 -8.23 17.30 -16.80
C ALA A 71 -7.28 18.30 -17.47
N GLU A 72 -6.33 17.87 -18.29
CA GLU A 72 -5.35 18.74 -18.97
C GLU A 72 -5.96 19.80 -19.89
N GLY A 73 -7.27 19.71 -20.19
CA GLY A 73 -8.03 20.71 -20.94
C GLY A 73 -8.92 21.65 -20.12
N LEU A 74 -9.05 21.42 -18.81
CA LEU A 74 -9.89 22.23 -17.94
C LEU A 74 -9.00 23.17 -17.11
N HIS A 75 -9.20 24.49 -17.26
CA HIS A 75 -8.50 25.55 -16.49
C HIS A 75 -8.90 25.59 -14.98
N MET A 76 -9.52 24.55 -14.45
CA MET A 76 -9.90 24.44 -13.04
C MET A 76 -8.96 23.50 -12.29
N ASN A 77 -8.50 23.93 -11.12
CA ASN A 77 -7.80 23.07 -10.16
C ASN A 77 -8.79 22.02 -9.61
N MET A 78 -8.92 20.88 -10.28
CA MET A 78 -9.82 19.79 -9.88
C MET A 78 -9.27 18.96 -8.71
N GLU A 79 -7.98 19.10 -8.41
CA GLU A 79 -7.31 18.33 -7.37
C GLU A 79 -7.97 18.48 -5.99
N PRO A 80 -8.21 19.68 -5.43
CA PRO A 80 -8.81 19.82 -4.11
C PRO A 80 -10.24 19.27 -4.03
N ILE A 81 -11.00 19.39 -5.12
CA ILE A 81 -12.37 18.87 -5.19
C ILE A 81 -12.34 17.34 -5.18
N PHE A 82 -11.47 16.74 -5.99
CA PHE A 82 -11.29 15.30 -6.02
C PHE A 82 -10.85 14.76 -4.66
N LEU A 83 -9.86 15.39 -4.02
CA LEU A 83 -9.37 14.98 -2.70
C LEU A 83 -10.47 15.09 -1.63
N ALA A 84 -11.27 16.14 -1.65
CA ALA A 84 -12.40 16.29 -0.73
C ALA A 84 -13.43 15.16 -0.90
N ILE A 85 -13.77 14.80 -2.13
CA ILE A 85 -14.68 13.70 -2.43
C ILE A 85 -14.05 12.36 -2.01
N PHE A 86 -12.79 12.14 -2.38
CA PHE A 86 -12.06 10.90 -2.08
C PHE A 86 -11.98 10.64 -0.57
N PHE A 87 -11.55 11.64 0.21
CA PHE A 87 -11.47 11.51 1.66
C PHE A 87 -12.84 11.51 2.32
N GLY A 88 -13.83 12.23 1.77
CA GLY A 88 -15.21 12.19 2.23
C GLY A 88 -15.84 10.79 2.10
N VAL A 89 -15.65 10.15 0.95
CA VAL A 89 -16.11 8.77 0.73
C VAL A 89 -15.35 7.78 1.62
N SER A 90 -14.04 7.94 1.76
CA SER A 90 -13.22 7.11 2.64
C SER A 90 -13.67 7.22 4.10
N LEU A 91 -13.92 8.43 4.57
CA LEU A 91 -14.45 8.68 5.92
C LEU A 91 -15.84 8.03 6.10
N TRP A 92 -16.73 8.23 5.15
CA TRP A 92 -18.09 7.63 5.21
C TRP A 92 -18.06 6.10 5.27
N LEU A 93 -17.15 5.48 4.50
CA LEU A 93 -16.94 4.03 4.55
C LEU A 93 -16.35 3.58 5.89
N SER A 94 -15.47 4.37 6.50
CA SER A 94 -14.78 4.04 7.76
C SER A 94 -15.65 4.15 9.00
N ILE A 95 -16.76 4.91 8.97
CA ILE A 95 -17.66 5.09 10.12
C ILE A 95 -18.32 3.77 10.57
N SER A 96 -18.40 2.77 9.69
CA SER A 96 -19.03 1.49 10.01
C SER A 96 -18.03 0.33 9.91
N PRO A 97 -17.14 0.13 10.89
CA PRO A 97 -16.03 -0.84 10.80
C PRO A 97 -16.49 -2.29 10.62
N HIS A 98 -17.60 -2.69 11.22
CA HIS A 98 -18.15 -4.06 11.07
C HIS A 98 -18.65 -4.36 9.65
N LYS A 99 -19.12 -3.35 8.92
CA LYS A 99 -19.57 -3.48 7.53
C LYS A 99 -18.40 -3.32 6.54
N LEU A 100 -17.30 -2.70 6.98
CA LEU A 100 -16.15 -2.41 6.17
C LEU A 100 -15.50 -3.71 5.65
N VAL A 101 -15.23 -4.67 6.53
CA VAL A 101 -14.59 -5.95 6.19
C VAL A 101 -15.42 -6.71 5.15
N ASN A 102 -16.75 -6.74 5.35
CA ASN A 102 -17.64 -7.41 4.41
C ASN A 102 -17.75 -6.69 3.06
N ARG A 103 -17.72 -5.35 3.05
CA ARG A 103 -17.79 -4.55 1.81
C ARG A 103 -16.47 -4.61 1.04
N ILE A 104 -15.33 -4.56 1.74
CA ILE A 104 -14.02 -4.69 1.11
C ILE A 104 -13.89 -6.08 0.49
N GLY A 105 -14.18 -7.14 1.25
CA GLY A 105 -14.05 -8.50 0.74
C GLY A 105 -15.01 -8.83 -0.40
N ASN A 106 -16.27 -8.44 -0.29
CA ASN A 106 -17.29 -8.85 -1.25
C ASN A 106 -17.43 -7.95 -2.48
N ILE A 107 -17.02 -6.68 -2.39
CA ILE A 107 -17.20 -5.72 -3.48
C ILE A 107 -15.84 -5.25 -4.01
N LEU A 108 -14.97 -4.77 -3.14
CA LEU A 108 -13.72 -4.14 -3.56
C LEU A 108 -12.73 -5.17 -4.14
N THR A 109 -12.62 -6.34 -3.50
CA THR A 109 -11.68 -7.37 -3.96
C THR A 109 -12.05 -7.95 -5.33
N PRO A 110 -13.32 -8.35 -5.60
CA PRO A 110 -13.70 -8.76 -6.95
C PRO A 110 -13.57 -7.64 -7.99
N ALA A 111 -13.91 -6.40 -7.65
CA ALA A 111 -13.73 -5.26 -8.54
C ALA A 111 -12.25 -5.03 -8.89
N LEU A 112 -11.36 -5.10 -7.91
CA LEU A 112 -9.92 -4.98 -8.12
C LEU A 112 -9.39 -6.11 -9.01
N LEU A 113 -9.79 -7.35 -8.76
CA LEU A 113 -9.39 -8.50 -9.58
C LEU A 113 -9.89 -8.36 -11.02
N LEU A 114 -11.10 -7.86 -11.22
CA LEU A 114 -11.66 -7.61 -12.54
C LEU A 114 -10.86 -6.53 -13.28
N VAL A 115 -10.51 -5.43 -12.62
CA VAL A 115 -9.69 -4.36 -13.22
C VAL A 115 -8.31 -4.88 -13.59
N ILE A 116 -7.66 -5.65 -12.71
CA ILE A 116 -6.36 -6.27 -13.00
C ILE A 116 -6.48 -7.22 -14.20
N LEU A 117 -7.50 -8.04 -14.25
CA LEU A 117 -7.74 -8.95 -15.37
C LEU A 117 -7.92 -8.18 -16.68
N LEU A 118 -8.72 -7.10 -16.67
CA LEU A 118 -8.91 -6.24 -17.85
C LEU A 118 -7.61 -5.60 -18.32
N LEU A 119 -6.75 -5.16 -17.39
CA LEU A 119 -5.44 -4.59 -17.71
C LEU A 119 -4.53 -5.64 -18.34
N ILE A 120 -4.51 -6.84 -17.81
CA ILE A 120 -3.73 -7.96 -18.36
C ILE A 120 -4.21 -8.29 -19.77
N VAL A 121 -5.52 -8.48 -19.96
CA VAL A 121 -6.11 -8.78 -21.27
C VAL A 121 -5.81 -7.66 -22.27
N LYS A 122 -5.98 -6.40 -21.86
CA LYS A 122 -5.68 -5.24 -22.73
C LYS A 122 -4.19 -5.18 -23.09
N SER A 123 -3.30 -5.50 -22.17
CA SER A 123 -1.85 -5.55 -22.43
C SER A 123 -1.47 -6.59 -23.50
N PHE A 124 -2.18 -7.71 -23.55
CA PHE A 124 -1.97 -8.73 -24.57
C PHE A 124 -2.57 -8.35 -25.94
N ILE A 125 -3.73 -7.67 -25.94
CA ILE A 125 -4.42 -7.29 -27.19
C ILE A 125 -3.76 -6.06 -27.84
N THR A 126 -3.33 -5.10 -27.04
CA THR A 126 -2.67 -3.88 -27.50
C THR A 126 -1.30 -3.76 -26.85
N PRO A 127 -0.28 -4.44 -27.39
CA PRO A 127 1.09 -4.30 -26.86
C PRO A 127 1.53 -2.84 -27.04
N ILE A 128 2.00 -2.24 -25.97
CA ILE A 128 2.46 -0.83 -25.90
C ILE A 128 3.81 -0.72 -26.58
N GLY A 129 3.85 -0.78 -27.92
CA GLY A 129 5.05 -0.53 -28.71
C GLY A 129 6.19 -1.55 -28.56
N GLY A 130 7.27 -1.33 -29.30
CA GLY A 130 8.51 -2.11 -29.15
C GLY A 130 9.20 -1.80 -27.82
N TYR A 131 10.12 -2.67 -27.39
CA TYR A 131 10.91 -2.47 -26.18
C TYR A 131 11.69 -1.15 -26.25
N PRO A 132 11.31 -0.10 -25.51
CA PRO A 132 12.09 1.12 -25.47
C PRO A 132 13.47 0.84 -24.86
N LEU A 133 14.46 1.61 -25.27
CA LEU A 133 15.76 1.56 -24.60
C LEU A 133 15.56 1.81 -23.09
N PRO A 134 16.24 1.04 -22.23
CA PRO A 134 16.12 1.24 -20.79
C PRO A 134 16.51 2.67 -20.44
N GLN A 135 15.76 3.26 -19.52
CA GLN A 135 16.12 4.57 -18.99
C GLN A 135 17.56 4.54 -18.44
N PRO A 136 18.31 5.65 -18.51
CA PRO A 136 19.71 5.69 -18.07
C PRO A 136 19.93 5.11 -16.66
N THR A 137 18.94 5.27 -15.79
CA THR A 137 18.93 4.76 -14.41
C THR A 137 18.92 3.21 -14.33
N TYR A 138 18.45 2.54 -15.38
CA TYR A 138 18.37 1.07 -15.44
C TYR A 138 19.27 0.47 -16.52
N SER A 139 20.20 1.27 -17.08
CA SER A 139 21.10 0.82 -18.16
C SER A 139 22.11 -0.21 -17.67
N ASP A 140 22.65 -0.03 -16.45
CA ASP A 140 23.64 -0.90 -15.85
C ASP A 140 23.00 -1.84 -14.81
N ALA A 141 23.41 -3.12 -14.82
CA ALA A 141 22.85 -4.13 -13.92
C ALA A 141 22.95 -3.76 -12.42
N PRO A 142 24.08 -3.27 -11.89
CA PRO A 142 24.18 -2.89 -10.48
C PRO A 142 23.30 -1.68 -10.14
N THR A 143 23.24 -0.66 -11.00
CA THR A 143 22.40 0.53 -10.79
C THR A 143 20.92 0.18 -10.88
N ALA A 144 20.52 -0.68 -11.81
CA ALA A 144 19.16 -1.17 -11.93
C ALA A 144 18.70 -1.97 -10.69
N VAL A 145 19.57 -2.79 -10.11
CA VAL A 145 19.25 -3.52 -8.87
C VAL A 145 19.11 -2.57 -7.69
N LEU A 146 20.02 -1.60 -7.56
CA LEU A 146 19.97 -0.62 -6.48
C LEU A 146 18.73 0.27 -6.59
N GLN A 147 18.43 0.76 -7.80
CA GLN A 147 17.21 1.55 -8.02
C GLN A 147 15.95 0.74 -7.74
N GLY A 148 15.89 -0.48 -8.23
CA GLY A 148 14.77 -1.37 -7.92
C GLY A 148 14.63 -1.65 -6.42
N PHE A 149 15.74 -1.75 -5.68
CA PHE A 149 15.73 -1.88 -4.22
C PHE A 149 15.13 -0.63 -3.55
N LEU A 150 15.52 0.57 -3.99
CA LEU A 150 14.98 1.82 -3.49
C LEU A 150 13.49 1.98 -3.84
N ASP A 151 13.10 1.64 -5.05
CA ASP A 151 11.72 1.71 -5.50
C ASP A 151 10.82 0.76 -4.70
N GLY A 152 11.28 -0.48 -4.45
CA GLY A 152 10.58 -1.42 -3.61
C GLY A 152 10.49 -0.97 -2.14
N TYR A 153 11.54 -0.34 -1.60
CA TYR A 153 11.50 0.23 -0.26
C TYR A 153 10.52 1.41 -0.15
N ASN A 154 10.44 2.23 -1.19
CA ASN A 154 9.53 3.38 -1.26
C ASN A 154 8.04 3.00 -1.32
N THR A 155 7.69 1.75 -1.57
CA THR A 155 6.30 1.27 -1.45
C THR A 155 5.79 1.30 -0.01
N MET A 156 6.69 1.34 0.97
CA MET A 156 6.39 1.33 2.42
C MET A 156 5.60 0.10 2.90
N ASP A 157 5.51 -0.94 2.08
CA ASP A 157 4.76 -2.15 2.38
C ASP A 157 5.32 -2.92 3.58
N ALA A 158 6.61 -2.77 3.87
CA ALA A 158 7.26 -3.38 5.02
C ALA A 158 6.66 -2.89 6.36
N LEU A 159 6.41 -1.59 6.50
CA LEU A 159 5.78 -1.02 7.69
C LEU A 159 4.30 -1.39 7.78
N ALA A 160 3.60 -1.32 6.65
CA ALA A 160 2.20 -1.70 6.55
C ALA A 160 1.99 -3.20 6.87
N SER A 161 2.89 -4.07 6.41
CA SER A 161 2.79 -5.51 6.62
C SER A 161 2.77 -5.92 8.09
N VAL A 162 3.57 -5.26 8.92
CA VAL A 162 3.62 -5.54 10.36
C VAL A 162 2.29 -5.22 11.04
N VAL A 163 1.66 -4.09 10.66
CA VAL A 163 0.35 -3.69 11.18
C VAL A 163 -0.77 -4.59 10.67
N PHE A 164 -0.81 -4.86 9.37
CA PHE A 164 -1.85 -5.68 8.76
C PHE A 164 -1.71 -7.17 9.11
N ALA A 165 -0.49 -7.67 9.36
CA ALA A 165 -0.28 -9.05 9.79
C ALA A 165 -1.08 -9.37 11.05
N ILE A 166 -1.12 -8.46 12.02
CA ILE A 166 -1.89 -8.66 13.26
C ILE A 166 -3.37 -8.83 12.96
N LEU A 167 -3.93 -7.93 12.14
CA LEU A 167 -5.34 -8.00 11.76
C LEU A 167 -5.70 -9.32 11.07
N VAL A 168 -4.82 -9.80 10.18
CA VAL A 168 -5.02 -11.07 9.48
C VAL A 168 -4.91 -12.26 10.44
N ILE A 169 -3.91 -12.26 11.33
CA ILE A 169 -3.70 -13.31 12.32
C ILE A 169 -4.90 -13.41 13.27
N ASP A 170 -5.40 -12.27 13.75
CA ASP A 170 -6.57 -12.23 14.63
C ASP A 170 -7.82 -12.70 13.91
N PHE A 171 -8.00 -12.30 12.65
CA PHE A 171 -9.13 -12.77 11.85
C PHE A 171 -9.09 -14.29 11.64
N VAL A 172 -7.92 -14.86 11.33
CA VAL A 172 -7.75 -16.32 11.15
C VAL A 172 -8.04 -17.06 12.46
N ARG A 173 -7.54 -16.55 13.59
CA ARG A 173 -7.82 -17.13 14.92
C ARG A 173 -9.30 -17.10 15.28
N LEU A 174 -9.99 -16.00 14.97
CA LEU A 174 -11.44 -15.87 15.21
C LEU A 174 -12.26 -16.76 14.28
N SER A 175 -11.76 -17.08 13.10
CA SER A 175 -12.43 -17.96 12.13
C SER A 175 -12.26 -19.45 12.45
N GLY A 176 -11.53 -19.80 13.51
CA GLY A 176 -11.41 -21.18 14.00
C GLY A 176 -10.45 -22.05 13.18
N ALA A 177 -9.51 -21.46 12.45
CA ALA A 177 -8.46 -22.17 11.73
C ALA A 177 -7.20 -22.33 12.60
#